data_f3def23d3eaeb5c9e325d4dd8f21c98f
#
_entry.id   f3def23d3eaeb5c9e325d4dd8f21c98f
#
_cell.length_a   1.000
_cell.length_b   1.000
_cell.length_c   1.000
_cell.angle_alpha   90.00
_cell.angle_beta   90.00
_cell.angle_gamma   90.00
#
_symmetry.space_group_name_H-M   'P 1'
#
loop_
_entity.id
_entity.type
_entity.pdbx_description
1 polymer ?
#
loop_
_entity_poly.entity_id
_entity_poly.type
_entity_poly.pdbx_seq_one_letter_code
_entity_poly.pdbx_strand_id
1 'polypeptide(L)'
;MDTKELILEKTLKLMIEKQNSLLSIREISEATGIATGGIYHYFSNKKQIYDELIEKYYINYVKLDLDKLMLIKGNAKEKIHDVMTEIFKQYQSRIIIKTTEDEIDYRTILFILTPIITRYENSWECYHGIIKELNDILTEIVEEGQKNRQIRQDISSEDIAGSLIILFTGIEYKWELYFIDDMVSEFENQFKLEWEKIKFRG
;
A
#
# COMPACT_ATOMS: atom_id res chain seq x y z
N MET A 1 15.96 4.29 -22.56
CA MET A 1 15.91 3.80 -21.16
C MET A 1 17.21 4.16 -20.49
N ASP A 2 17.14 4.71 -19.30
CA ASP A 2 18.32 4.96 -18.47
C ASP A 2 18.94 3.63 -18.02
N THR A 3 20.25 3.53 -17.99
CA THR A 3 20.96 2.31 -17.58
C THR A 3 20.64 1.95 -16.14
N LYS A 4 20.43 2.92 -15.28
CA LYS A 4 20.03 2.72 -13.88
C LYS A 4 18.66 2.05 -13.80
N GLU A 5 17.72 2.52 -14.60
CA GLU A 5 16.38 1.95 -14.75
C GLU A 5 16.42 0.49 -15.22
N LEU A 6 17.24 0.21 -16.24
CA LEU A 6 17.43 -1.16 -16.73
C LEU A 6 17.93 -2.10 -15.64
N ILE A 7 18.89 -1.65 -14.82
CA ILE A 7 19.41 -2.47 -13.71
C ILE A 7 18.30 -2.80 -12.71
N LEU A 8 17.46 -1.83 -12.34
CA LEU A 8 16.36 -2.05 -11.40
C LEU A 8 15.32 -3.01 -11.97
N GLU A 9 14.87 -2.80 -13.22
CA GLU A 9 13.87 -3.67 -13.86
C GLU A 9 14.36 -5.11 -14.01
N LYS A 10 15.59 -5.30 -14.50
CA LYS A 10 16.18 -6.65 -14.64
C LYS A 10 16.42 -7.32 -13.29
N THR A 11 16.77 -6.56 -12.26
CA THR A 11 16.91 -7.08 -10.90
C THR A 11 15.56 -7.57 -10.37
N LEU A 12 14.50 -6.76 -10.48
CA LEU A 12 13.15 -7.15 -10.08
C LEU A 12 12.68 -8.41 -10.82
N LYS A 13 12.85 -8.44 -12.14
CA LYS A 13 12.47 -9.59 -12.98
C LYS A 13 13.19 -10.87 -12.52
N LEU A 14 14.50 -10.80 -12.30
CA LEU A 14 15.29 -11.93 -11.82
C LEU A 14 14.86 -12.39 -10.42
N MET A 15 14.50 -11.46 -9.52
CA MET A 15 13.96 -11.79 -8.20
C MET A 15 12.66 -12.59 -8.32
N ILE A 16 11.75 -12.18 -9.21
CA ILE A 16 10.48 -12.86 -9.48
C ILE A 16 10.73 -14.26 -10.08
N GLU A 17 11.57 -14.35 -11.11
CA GLU A 17 11.89 -15.62 -11.78
C GLU A 17 12.51 -16.66 -10.84
N LYS A 18 13.40 -16.21 -9.95
CA LYS A 18 14.06 -17.07 -8.97
C LYS A 18 13.27 -17.28 -7.69
N GLN A 19 12.15 -16.58 -7.52
CA GLN A 19 11.42 -16.51 -6.25
C GLN A 19 12.35 -16.21 -5.07
N ASN A 20 13.33 -15.33 -5.31
CA ASN A 20 14.38 -15.00 -4.35
C ASN A 20 14.60 -13.50 -4.28
N SER A 21 14.34 -12.94 -3.12
CA SER A 21 14.53 -11.51 -2.84
C SER A 21 15.98 -11.08 -2.61
N LEU A 22 16.92 -12.01 -2.43
CA LEU A 22 18.31 -11.71 -2.12
C LEU A 22 19.26 -12.22 -3.22
N LEU A 23 19.52 -11.38 -4.20
CA LEU A 23 20.46 -11.67 -5.29
C LEU A 23 21.88 -11.21 -4.94
N SER A 24 22.86 -11.88 -5.51
CA SER A 24 24.27 -11.40 -5.50
C SER A 24 24.48 -10.37 -6.63
N ILE A 25 25.47 -9.52 -6.50
CA ILE A 25 25.86 -8.57 -7.57
C ILE A 25 26.24 -9.31 -8.86
N ARG A 26 26.81 -10.50 -8.75
CA ARG A 26 27.16 -11.33 -9.90
C ARG A 26 25.91 -11.75 -10.67
N GLU A 27 24.86 -12.19 -9.99
CA GLU A 27 23.58 -12.55 -10.63
C GLU A 27 22.94 -11.35 -11.32
N ILE A 28 22.98 -10.17 -10.67
CA ILE A 28 22.50 -8.92 -11.26
C ILE A 28 23.32 -8.56 -12.51
N SER A 29 24.64 -8.71 -12.43
CA SER A 29 25.55 -8.45 -13.56
C SER A 29 25.26 -9.40 -14.74
N GLU A 30 25.05 -10.68 -14.48
CA GLU A 30 24.71 -11.67 -15.51
C GLU A 30 23.33 -11.37 -16.16
N ALA A 31 22.32 -11.02 -15.35
CA ALA A 31 20.98 -10.70 -15.85
C ALA A 31 20.90 -9.38 -16.66
N THR A 32 21.72 -8.40 -16.30
CA THR A 32 21.73 -7.08 -16.98
C THR A 32 22.69 -7.05 -18.19
N GLY A 33 23.65 -7.94 -18.25
CA GLY A 33 24.77 -7.87 -19.19
C GLY A 33 25.78 -6.77 -18.86
N ILE A 34 25.64 -6.11 -17.70
CA ILE A 34 26.52 -5.01 -17.27
C ILE A 34 27.56 -5.56 -16.30
N ALA A 35 28.84 -5.33 -16.58
CA ALA A 35 29.91 -5.74 -15.68
C ALA A 35 29.72 -5.17 -14.26
N THR A 36 30.15 -5.90 -13.24
CA THR A 36 30.02 -5.49 -11.82
C THR A 36 30.52 -4.06 -11.57
N GLY A 37 31.64 -3.66 -12.17
CA GLY A 37 32.15 -2.28 -12.07
C GLY A 37 31.21 -1.24 -12.68
N GLY A 38 30.50 -1.60 -13.75
CA GLY A 38 29.46 -0.76 -14.36
C GLY A 38 28.24 -0.59 -13.46
N ILE A 39 27.83 -1.66 -12.74
CA ILE A 39 26.74 -1.56 -11.75
C ILE A 39 27.14 -0.59 -10.62
N TYR A 40 28.37 -0.71 -10.10
CA TYR A 40 28.86 0.16 -9.04
C TYR A 40 29.12 1.61 -9.48
N HIS A 41 29.07 1.91 -10.78
CA HIS A 41 29.03 3.28 -11.26
C HIS A 41 27.68 3.97 -10.97
N TYR A 42 26.58 3.21 -10.96
CA TYR A 42 25.23 3.73 -10.71
C TYR A 42 24.77 3.58 -9.26
N PHE A 43 25.29 2.58 -8.54
CA PHE A 43 24.89 2.25 -7.17
C PHE A 43 26.15 2.08 -6.30
N SER A 44 26.25 2.83 -5.23
CA SER A 44 27.40 2.78 -4.31
C SER A 44 27.63 1.41 -3.66
N ASN A 45 26.57 0.64 -3.51
CA ASN A 45 26.57 -0.72 -2.96
C ASN A 45 25.29 -1.47 -3.31
N LYS A 46 25.25 -2.78 -3.01
CA LYS A 46 24.09 -3.62 -3.27
C LYS A 46 22.82 -3.16 -2.50
N LYS A 47 23.00 -2.62 -1.29
CA LYS A 47 21.88 -2.11 -0.48
C LYS A 47 21.14 -1.00 -1.23
N GLN A 48 21.85 -0.09 -1.88
CA GLN A 48 21.24 0.99 -2.64
C GLN A 48 20.34 0.48 -3.77
N ILE A 49 20.67 -0.64 -4.43
CA ILE A 49 19.80 -1.25 -5.44
C ILE A 49 18.45 -1.65 -4.80
N TYR A 50 18.49 -2.27 -3.64
CA TYR A 50 17.28 -2.68 -2.93
C TYR A 50 16.49 -1.48 -2.39
N ASP A 51 17.17 -0.48 -1.85
CA ASP A 51 16.52 0.76 -1.37
C ASP A 51 15.74 1.42 -2.52
N GLU A 52 16.33 1.50 -3.71
CA GLU A 52 15.67 2.09 -4.88
C GLU A 52 14.56 1.19 -5.47
N LEU A 53 14.70 -0.13 -5.39
CA LEU A 53 13.59 -1.04 -5.74
C LEU A 53 12.40 -0.85 -4.79
N ILE A 54 12.65 -0.74 -3.49
CA ILE A 54 11.61 -0.50 -2.49
C ILE A 54 10.97 0.87 -2.74
N GLU A 55 11.75 1.92 -2.92
CA GLU A 55 11.23 3.27 -3.20
C GLU A 55 10.34 3.26 -4.44
N LYS A 56 10.83 2.67 -5.54
CA LYS A 56 10.14 2.68 -6.82
C LYS A 56 8.87 1.84 -6.82
N TYR A 57 8.94 0.61 -6.33
CA TYR A 57 7.91 -0.40 -6.51
C TYR A 57 7.04 -0.65 -5.27
N TYR A 58 7.45 -0.20 -4.09
CA TYR A 58 6.67 -0.31 -2.87
C TYR A 58 6.21 1.05 -2.35
N ILE A 59 7.14 1.94 -2.00
CA ILE A 59 6.80 3.24 -1.39
C ILE A 59 5.89 4.07 -2.31
N ASN A 60 6.21 4.15 -3.60
CA ASN A 60 5.39 4.89 -4.56
C ASN A 60 4.01 4.26 -4.81
N TYR A 61 3.88 2.97 -4.57
CA TYR A 61 2.59 2.29 -4.66
C TYR A 61 1.71 2.58 -3.45
N VAL A 62 2.24 2.46 -2.24
CA VAL A 62 1.45 2.64 -1.00
C VAL A 62 1.08 4.09 -0.72
N LYS A 63 1.76 5.07 -1.34
CA LYS A 63 1.42 6.50 -1.20
C LYS A 63 -0.02 6.77 -1.61
N LEU A 64 -0.77 7.42 -0.72
CA LEU A 64 -2.15 7.85 -0.95
C LEU A 64 -2.19 9.34 -1.36
N ASP A 65 -3.15 9.68 -2.19
CA ASP A 65 -3.54 11.06 -2.44
C ASP A 65 -4.48 11.52 -1.30
N LEU A 66 -3.89 11.96 -0.20
CA LEU A 66 -4.61 12.38 1.00
C LEU A 66 -5.40 13.67 0.77
N ASP A 67 -4.91 14.59 -0.06
CA ASP A 67 -5.63 15.82 -0.39
C ASP A 67 -7.00 15.49 -1.00
N LYS A 68 -7.06 14.46 -1.82
CA LYS A 68 -8.31 13.97 -2.40
C LYS A 68 -9.27 13.44 -1.33
N LEU A 69 -8.76 12.74 -0.32
CA LEU A 69 -9.57 12.21 0.78
C LEU A 69 -10.17 13.34 1.64
N MET A 70 -9.42 14.40 1.90
CA MET A 70 -9.89 15.54 2.68
C MET A 70 -10.97 16.39 1.99
N LEU A 71 -11.12 16.26 0.67
CA LEU A 71 -12.17 16.95 -0.10
C LEU A 71 -13.52 16.24 -0.05
N ILE A 72 -13.60 15.03 0.48
CA ILE A 72 -14.82 14.22 0.56
C ILE A 72 -15.82 14.88 1.53
N LYS A 73 -17.04 15.09 1.04
CA LYS A 73 -18.14 15.74 1.76
C LYS A 73 -19.28 14.77 2.00
N GLY A 74 -20.10 15.04 3.01
CA GLY A 74 -21.26 14.25 3.33
C GLY A 74 -21.48 14.10 4.83
N ASN A 75 -22.44 13.27 5.23
CA ASN A 75 -22.59 12.84 6.61
C ASN A 75 -21.49 11.83 6.99
N ALA A 76 -21.37 11.47 8.27
CA ALA A 76 -20.29 10.60 8.74
C ALA A 76 -20.26 9.24 8.01
N LYS A 77 -21.42 8.66 7.71
CA LYS A 77 -21.52 7.40 6.97
C LYS A 77 -20.93 7.53 5.56
N GLU A 78 -21.35 8.57 4.85
CA GLU A 78 -20.90 8.85 3.48
C GLU A 78 -19.40 9.14 3.46
N LYS A 79 -18.91 9.97 4.39
CA LYS A 79 -17.48 10.31 4.47
C LYS A 79 -16.63 9.06 4.71
N ILE A 80 -16.95 8.22 5.71
CA ILE A 80 -16.19 6.99 5.99
C ILE A 80 -16.23 6.07 4.76
N HIS A 81 -17.42 5.85 4.20
CA HIS A 81 -17.60 5.01 3.02
C HIS A 81 -16.75 5.47 1.84
N ASP A 82 -16.84 6.75 1.51
CA ASP A 82 -16.20 7.31 0.32
C ASP A 82 -14.67 7.42 0.48
N VAL A 83 -14.18 7.74 1.70
CA VAL A 83 -12.74 7.73 2.02
C VAL A 83 -12.17 6.33 1.81
N MET A 84 -12.78 5.31 2.39
CA MET A 84 -12.30 3.92 2.27
C MET A 84 -12.39 3.41 0.83
N THR A 85 -13.49 3.69 0.15
CA THR A 85 -13.69 3.32 -1.26
C THR A 85 -12.64 3.98 -2.16
N GLU A 86 -12.34 5.27 -1.94
CA GLU A 86 -11.34 5.99 -2.73
C GLU A 86 -9.95 5.39 -2.55
N ILE A 87 -9.57 5.03 -1.32
CA ILE A 87 -8.27 4.38 -1.06
C ILE A 87 -8.16 3.05 -1.80
N PHE A 88 -9.18 2.19 -1.71
CA PHE A 88 -9.18 0.92 -2.43
C PHE A 88 -9.11 1.12 -3.95
N LYS A 89 -9.82 2.12 -4.50
CA LYS A 89 -9.71 2.49 -5.92
C LYS A 89 -8.30 2.94 -6.30
N GLN A 90 -7.63 3.72 -5.45
CA GLN A 90 -6.26 4.15 -5.71
C GLN A 90 -5.32 2.94 -5.78
N TYR A 91 -5.43 1.97 -4.86
CA TYR A 91 -4.62 0.75 -4.90
C TYR A 91 -4.95 -0.12 -6.12
N GLN A 92 -6.22 -0.39 -6.38
CA GLN A 92 -6.63 -1.21 -7.54
C GLN A 92 -6.23 -0.59 -8.88
N SER A 93 -6.22 0.75 -8.99
CA SER A 93 -5.79 1.42 -10.22
C SER A 93 -4.31 1.22 -10.56
N ARG A 94 -3.51 0.80 -9.59
CA ARG A 94 -2.05 0.61 -9.70
C ARG A 94 -1.64 -0.86 -9.69
N ILE A 95 -2.59 -1.79 -9.79
CA ILE A 95 -2.31 -3.23 -9.68
C ILE A 95 -1.34 -3.74 -10.74
N ILE A 96 -1.32 -3.14 -11.92
CA ILE A 96 -0.41 -3.52 -13.00
C ILE A 96 0.75 -2.54 -13.07
N ILE A 97 1.93 -3.04 -12.80
CA ILE A 97 3.19 -2.32 -12.96
C ILE A 97 3.74 -2.59 -14.37
N LYS A 98 3.87 -1.54 -15.14
CA LYS A 98 4.47 -1.61 -16.48
C LYS A 98 5.98 -1.45 -16.37
N THR A 99 6.70 -2.41 -16.89
CA THR A 99 8.15 -2.34 -17.14
C THR A 99 8.39 -2.20 -18.65
N THR A 100 9.62 -2.09 -19.06
CA THR A 100 9.97 -2.01 -20.50
C THR A 100 9.65 -3.28 -21.27
N GLU A 101 9.59 -4.43 -20.62
CA GLU A 101 9.41 -5.74 -21.26
C GLU A 101 8.09 -6.41 -20.88
N ASP A 102 7.57 -6.15 -19.67
CA ASP A 102 6.47 -6.91 -19.09
C ASP A 102 5.46 -6.02 -18.35
N GLU A 103 4.27 -6.56 -18.15
CA GLU A 103 3.29 -6.08 -17.19
C GLU A 103 3.27 -7.04 -16.00
N ILE A 104 3.46 -6.53 -14.78
CA ILE A 104 3.62 -7.34 -13.58
C ILE A 104 2.48 -6.98 -12.61
N ASP A 105 1.78 -8.00 -12.11
CA ASP A 105 0.83 -7.83 -11.01
C ASP A 105 1.59 -7.38 -9.75
N TYR A 106 1.16 -6.26 -9.18
CA TYR A 106 1.77 -5.68 -8.00
C TYR A 106 1.84 -6.65 -6.81
N ARG A 107 0.87 -7.53 -6.64
CA ARG A 107 0.86 -8.56 -5.59
C ARG A 107 2.06 -9.49 -5.68
N THR A 108 2.51 -9.82 -6.89
CA THR A 108 3.75 -10.58 -7.12
C THR A 108 4.98 -9.80 -6.63
N ILE A 109 4.99 -8.49 -6.88
CA ILE A 109 6.08 -7.61 -6.43
C ILE A 109 6.09 -7.52 -4.90
N LEU A 110 4.93 -7.33 -4.26
CA LEU A 110 4.81 -7.35 -2.80
C LEU A 110 5.35 -8.62 -2.20
N PHE A 111 4.92 -9.77 -2.71
CA PHE A 111 5.38 -11.07 -2.23
C PHE A 111 6.92 -11.19 -2.27
N ILE A 112 7.54 -10.74 -3.35
CA ILE A 112 8.99 -10.79 -3.54
C ILE A 112 9.72 -9.74 -2.69
N LEU A 113 9.17 -8.54 -2.51
CA LEU A 113 9.82 -7.46 -1.77
C LEU A 113 9.62 -7.55 -0.25
N THR A 114 8.55 -8.17 0.25
CA THR A 114 8.23 -8.24 1.68
C THR A 114 9.43 -8.65 2.57
N PRO A 115 10.23 -9.70 2.24
CA PRO A 115 11.38 -10.07 3.06
C PRO A 115 12.48 -9.01 3.12
N ILE A 116 12.49 -8.08 2.14
CA ILE A 116 13.46 -6.99 2.07
C ILE A 116 12.89 -5.76 2.78
N ILE A 117 11.63 -5.43 2.54
CA ILE A 117 10.93 -4.29 3.16
C ILE A 117 11.09 -4.32 4.68
N THR A 118 10.93 -5.49 5.30
CA THR A 118 11.07 -5.67 6.76
C THR A 118 12.49 -5.41 7.30
N ARG A 119 13.49 -5.29 6.43
CA ARG A 119 14.90 -5.04 6.80
C ARG A 119 15.33 -3.59 6.55
N TYR A 120 14.46 -2.76 5.96
CA TYR A 120 14.77 -1.38 5.58
C TYR A 120 13.90 -0.41 6.39
N GLU A 121 14.56 0.38 7.22
CA GLU A 121 13.98 1.28 8.23
C GLU A 121 12.94 2.25 7.62
N ASN A 122 13.29 2.88 6.49
CA ASN A 122 12.42 3.87 5.83
C ASN A 122 11.10 3.28 5.31
N SER A 123 11.04 1.97 5.02
CA SER A 123 9.80 1.34 4.51
C SER A 123 8.74 1.25 5.59
N TRP A 124 9.13 0.93 6.82
CA TRP A 124 8.24 0.89 7.96
C TRP A 124 7.72 2.28 8.33
N GLU A 125 8.61 3.28 8.34
CA GLU A 125 8.22 4.67 8.65
C GLU A 125 7.19 5.19 7.64
N CYS A 126 7.36 4.89 6.34
CA CYS A 126 6.42 5.30 5.32
C CYS A 126 5.04 4.64 5.52
N TYR A 127 4.98 3.32 5.68
CA TYR A 127 3.71 2.62 5.86
C TYR A 127 3.00 3.02 7.16
N HIS A 128 3.74 3.09 8.26
CA HIS A 128 3.20 3.57 9.53
C HIS A 128 2.69 5.01 9.44
N GLY A 129 3.39 5.89 8.71
CA GLY A 129 2.94 7.25 8.44
C GLY A 129 1.59 7.28 7.75
N ILE A 130 1.42 6.50 6.68
CA ILE A 130 0.15 6.41 5.92
C ILE A 130 -0.99 5.89 6.81
N ILE A 131 -0.77 4.80 7.55
CA ILE A 131 -1.79 4.24 8.44
C ILE A 131 -2.17 5.23 9.54
N LYS A 132 -1.19 5.96 10.09
CA LYS A 132 -1.45 7.00 11.09
C LYS A 132 -2.30 8.12 10.51
N GLU A 133 -1.93 8.67 9.35
CA GLU A 133 -2.67 9.75 8.70
C GLU A 133 -4.12 9.31 8.36
N LEU A 134 -4.31 8.09 7.88
CA LEU A 134 -5.63 7.53 7.64
C LEU A 134 -6.42 7.39 8.95
N ASN A 135 -5.79 6.93 10.03
CA ASN A 135 -6.43 6.85 11.34
C ASN A 135 -6.85 8.23 11.86
N ASP A 136 -6.01 9.24 11.68
CA ASP A 136 -6.30 10.61 12.09
C ASP A 136 -7.51 11.16 11.31
N ILE A 137 -7.56 10.97 9.97
CA ILE A 137 -8.71 11.35 9.12
C ILE A 137 -10.00 10.65 9.58
N LEU A 138 -9.95 9.35 9.83
CA LEU A 138 -11.12 8.59 10.28
C LEU A 138 -11.58 9.02 11.67
N THR A 139 -10.65 9.30 12.58
CA THR A 139 -10.94 9.81 13.93
C THR A 139 -11.69 11.13 13.86
N GLU A 140 -11.25 12.08 13.03
CA GLU A 140 -11.93 13.37 12.83
C GLU A 140 -13.36 13.18 12.29
N ILE A 141 -13.55 12.29 11.30
CA ILE A 141 -14.89 12.01 10.77
C ILE A 141 -15.80 11.38 11.84
N VAL A 142 -15.27 10.47 12.64
CA VAL A 142 -16.02 9.83 13.74
C VAL A 142 -16.40 10.85 14.80
N GLU A 143 -15.48 11.72 15.23
CA GLU A 143 -15.76 12.79 16.21
C GLU A 143 -16.88 13.73 15.72
N GLU A 144 -16.81 14.16 14.45
CA GLU A 144 -17.86 14.98 13.84
C GLU A 144 -19.19 14.21 13.84
N GLY A 145 -19.16 12.93 13.48
CA GLY A 145 -20.35 12.06 13.46
C GLY A 145 -20.96 11.86 14.86
N GLN A 146 -20.13 11.77 15.91
CA GLN A 146 -20.58 11.69 17.30
C GLN A 146 -21.21 13.01 17.77
N LYS A 147 -20.59 14.16 17.48
CA LYS A 147 -21.15 15.50 17.77
C LYS A 147 -22.51 15.70 17.13
N ASN A 148 -22.70 15.18 15.92
CA ASN A 148 -23.94 15.27 15.14
C ASN A 148 -24.95 14.13 15.41
N ARG A 149 -24.70 13.26 16.39
CA ARG A 149 -25.51 12.08 16.72
C ARG A 149 -25.76 11.15 15.54
N GLN A 150 -24.77 10.99 14.69
CA GLN A 150 -24.78 10.03 13.58
C GLN A 150 -24.06 8.71 13.99
N ILE A 151 -23.07 8.85 14.87
CA ILE A 151 -22.27 7.75 15.41
C ILE A 151 -22.48 7.70 16.93
N ARG A 152 -22.42 6.48 17.49
CA ARG A 152 -22.58 6.22 18.94
C ARG A 152 -21.50 6.94 19.75
N GLN A 153 -21.87 7.40 20.95
CA GLN A 153 -20.99 8.22 21.82
C GLN A 153 -20.44 7.45 23.03
N ASP A 154 -20.80 6.20 23.18
CA ASP A 154 -20.39 5.34 24.30
C ASP A 154 -19.09 4.56 24.03
N ILE A 155 -18.51 4.73 22.85
CA ILE A 155 -17.19 4.23 22.44
C ILE A 155 -16.36 5.45 21.99
N SER A 156 -15.07 5.45 22.31
CA SER A 156 -14.18 6.53 21.86
C SER A 156 -14.08 6.64 20.33
N SER A 157 -13.82 7.83 19.82
CA SER A 157 -13.59 8.06 18.39
C SER A 157 -12.38 7.27 17.89
N GLU A 158 -11.34 7.19 18.71
CA GLU A 158 -10.11 6.45 18.43
C GLU A 158 -10.35 4.93 18.30
N ASP A 159 -11.16 4.35 19.18
CA ASP A 159 -11.50 2.92 19.13
C ASP A 159 -12.34 2.59 17.89
N ILE A 160 -13.28 3.46 17.54
CA ILE A 160 -14.08 3.29 16.31
C ILE A 160 -13.19 3.43 15.07
N ALA A 161 -12.35 4.46 14.99
CA ALA A 161 -11.41 4.63 13.89
C ALA A 161 -10.44 3.44 13.80
N GLY A 162 -9.92 2.97 14.94
CA GLY A 162 -9.10 1.76 15.00
C GLY A 162 -9.81 0.51 14.43
N SER A 163 -11.11 0.33 14.70
CA SER A 163 -11.87 -0.78 14.12
C SER A 163 -12.00 -0.68 12.59
N LEU A 164 -12.15 0.55 12.07
CA LEU A 164 -12.17 0.80 10.62
C LEU A 164 -10.79 0.54 9.97
N ILE A 165 -9.70 0.86 10.64
CA ILE A 165 -8.34 0.52 10.19
C ILE A 165 -8.14 -0.99 10.14
N ILE A 166 -8.63 -1.73 11.15
CA ILE A 166 -8.58 -3.21 11.14
C ILE A 166 -9.38 -3.78 9.96
N LEU A 167 -10.54 -3.21 9.66
CA LEU A 167 -11.33 -3.60 8.48
C LEU A 167 -10.54 -3.33 7.19
N PHE A 168 -9.95 -2.14 7.06
CA PHE A 168 -9.13 -1.75 5.93
C PHE A 168 -7.97 -2.73 5.70
N THR A 169 -7.12 -2.92 6.72
CA THR A 169 -5.94 -3.79 6.62
C THR A 169 -6.32 -5.25 6.38
N GLY A 170 -7.46 -5.71 6.93
CA GLY A 170 -7.98 -7.04 6.68
C GLY A 170 -8.39 -7.28 5.23
N ILE A 171 -9.02 -6.28 4.59
CA ILE A 171 -9.40 -6.34 3.16
C ILE A 171 -8.15 -6.28 2.28
N GLU A 172 -7.22 -5.35 2.57
CA GLU A 172 -5.95 -5.22 1.86
C GLU A 172 -5.19 -6.55 1.89
N TYR A 173 -5.04 -7.17 3.06
CA TYR A 173 -4.34 -8.44 3.22
C TYR A 173 -5.02 -9.60 2.48
N LYS A 174 -6.37 -9.69 2.47
CA LYS A 174 -7.10 -10.68 1.68
C LYS A 174 -6.83 -10.51 0.18
N TRP A 175 -6.76 -9.28 -0.28
CA TRP A 175 -6.47 -8.97 -1.68
C TRP A 175 -5.02 -9.31 -2.04
N GLU A 176 -4.04 -8.97 -1.21
CA GLU A 176 -2.63 -9.31 -1.38
C GLU A 176 -2.41 -10.82 -1.51
N LEU A 177 -3.16 -11.61 -0.75
CA LEU A 177 -3.08 -13.07 -0.76
C LEU A 177 -3.99 -13.74 -1.81
N TYR A 178 -4.55 -12.99 -2.76
CA TYR A 178 -5.44 -13.50 -3.82
C TYR A 178 -6.72 -14.18 -3.32
N PHE A 179 -7.17 -13.90 -2.08
CA PHE A 179 -8.47 -14.38 -1.60
C PHE A 179 -9.66 -13.60 -2.18
N ILE A 180 -9.41 -12.36 -2.60
CA ILE A 180 -10.38 -11.49 -3.27
C ILE A 180 -9.70 -10.77 -4.44
N ASP A 181 -10.48 -10.45 -5.48
CA ASP A 181 -9.98 -9.70 -6.63
C ASP A 181 -10.39 -8.23 -6.58
N ASP A 182 -11.47 -7.89 -5.86
CA ASP A 182 -12.03 -6.55 -5.77
C ASP A 182 -12.21 -6.12 -4.32
N MET A 183 -11.33 -5.23 -3.87
CA MET A 183 -11.36 -4.65 -2.51
C MET A 183 -12.60 -3.79 -2.29
N VAL A 184 -13.08 -3.06 -3.31
CA VAL A 184 -14.26 -2.20 -3.19
C VAL A 184 -15.50 -3.05 -2.95
N SER A 185 -15.71 -4.11 -3.72
CA SER A 185 -16.84 -5.02 -3.53
C SER A 185 -16.81 -5.72 -2.17
N GLU A 186 -15.64 -6.15 -1.70
CA GLU A 186 -15.50 -6.73 -0.36
C GLU A 186 -15.81 -5.70 0.72
N PHE A 187 -15.30 -4.47 0.57
CA PHE A 187 -15.59 -3.39 1.52
C PHE A 187 -17.09 -3.06 1.59
N GLU A 188 -17.77 -2.95 0.47
CA GLU A 188 -19.22 -2.70 0.42
C GLU A 188 -20.03 -3.73 1.23
N ASN A 189 -19.62 -5.00 1.18
CA ASN A 189 -20.27 -6.05 1.93
C ASN A 189 -20.01 -5.93 3.46
N GLN A 190 -18.78 -5.61 3.84
CA GLN A 190 -18.39 -5.50 5.25
C GLN A 190 -18.83 -4.19 5.88
N PHE A 191 -18.80 -3.09 5.15
CA PHE A 191 -19.14 -1.76 5.66
C PHE A 191 -20.59 -1.68 6.17
N LYS A 192 -21.53 -2.36 5.53
CA LYS A 192 -22.92 -2.42 6.00
C LYS A 192 -23.02 -2.98 7.42
N LEU A 193 -22.25 -4.03 7.69
CA LEU A 193 -22.20 -4.65 9.02
C LEU A 193 -21.48 -3.76 10.04
N GLU A 194 -20.38 -3.14 9.63
CA GLU A 194 -19.61 -2.26 10.50
C GLU A 194 -20.40 -1.00 10.85
N TRP A 195 -21.08 -0.39 9.88
CA TRP A 195 -21.95 0.76 10.12
C TRP A 195 -23.05 0.46 11.15
N GLU A 196 -23.69 -0.71 11.09
CA GLU A 196 -24.70 -1.10 12.07
C GLU A 196 -24.17 -1.20 13.52
N LYS A 197 -22.86 -1.43 13.69
CA LYS A 197 -22.22 -1.46 15.02
C LYS A 197 -21.94 -0.05 15.55
N ILE A 198 -21.58 0.88 14.69
CA ILE A 198 -21.08 2.21 15.06
C ILE A 198 -22.12 3.33 14.98
N LYS A 199 -23.23 3.15 14.22
CA LYS A 199 -24.26 4.18 14.09
C LYS A 199 -24.90 4.53 15.43
N PHE A 200 -25.37 5.76 15.57
CA PHE A 200 -26.13 6.19 16.72
C PHE A 200 -27.45 5.38 16.82
N ARG A 201 -27.77 4.95 18.02
CA ARG A 201 -29.04 4.30 18.36
C ARG A 201 -29.68 5.16 19.44
N GLY A 202 -30.55 6.10 19.03
CA GLY A 202 -31.33 6.96 19.91
C GLY A 202 -32.27 6.22 20.82
#